data_d120ec49ebe83924133121e660dc8fc7
#
_entry.id   d120ec49ebe83924133121e660dc8fc7
#
_cell.length_a   1.000
_cell.length_b   1.000
_cell.length_c   1.000
_cell.angle_alpha   90.00
_cell.angle_beta   90.00
_cell.angle_gamma   90.00
#
_symmetry.space_group_name_H-M   'P 1'
#
loop_
_entity.id
_entity.type
_entity.pdbx_description
1 polymer ?
#
loop_
_entity_poly.entity_id
_entity_poly.type
_entity_poly.pdbx_seq_one_letter_code
_entity_poly.pdbx_strand_id
1 'polypeptide(L)'
;SVFVFKTVSDQFGKQTYFKVMSGTLRRDMTLKNSASGSEEKMAHFYSPCGKKQTEYEVMHAGDIGVISKLVRTATNDTLSQSGTLTFRKIDFPEPYMAKSVVASGKGDEDKIAASILKLTDEDPTLKFENNAETKQMLIYGMGDMQLDVAVSRLKSRYGVTVQTGEPEIAYRETIKKRVQVEGKHKKQSGGSGQYGHVKI
;
A
#
# COMPACT_ATOMS: atom_id res chain seq x y z
N SER A 1 -13.50 -10.11 21.24
CA SER A 1 -13.01 -9.95 19.87
C SER A 1 -13.07 -8.51 19.44
N VAL A 2 -12.15 -8.09 18.58
CA VAL A 2 -12.10 -6.75 18.00
C VAL A 2 -11.99 -6.81 16.49
N PHE A 3 -12.57 -5.82 15.81
CA PHE A 3 -12.49 -5.65 14.36
C PHE A 3 -11.79 -4.34 14.06
N VAL A 4 -10.77 -4.40 13.20
CA VAL A 4 -9.98 -3.25 12.78
C VAL A 4 -10.62 -2.64 11.54
N PHE A 5 -11.14 -1.43 11.66
CA PHE A 5 -11.86 -0.78 10.57
C PHE A 5 -11.05 0.33 9.89
N LYS A 6 -9.92 0.76 10.49
CA LYS A 6 -9.07 1.81 9.93
C LYS A 6 -7.67 1.75 10.49
N THR A 7 -6.68 2.06 9.65
CA THR A 7 -5.30 2.34 10.05
C THR A 7 -4.89 3.72 9.56
N VAL A 8 -4.07 4.43 10.32
CA VAL A 8 -3.51 5.74 9.98
C VAL A 8 -2.04 5.72 10.31
N SER A 9 -1.20 6.22 9.42
CA SER A 9 0.24 6.37 9.66
C SER A 9 0.61 7.85 9.75
N ASP A 10 1.11 8.27 10.88
CA ASP A 10 1.60 9.63 11.12
C ASP A 10 3.10 9.63 11.49
N GLN A 11 3.60 10.79 11.91
CA GLN A 11 5.00 10.94 12.36
C GLN A 11 5.33 10.14 13.63
N PHE A 12 4.33 9.73 14.41
CA PHE A 12 4.48 8.94 15.63
C PHE A 12 4.35 7.44 15.39
N GLY A 13 3.99 7.04 14.16
CA GLY A 13 3.86 5.67 13.73
C GLY A 13 2.45 5.28 13.31
N LYS A 14 2.23 3.97 13.19
CA LYS A 14 0.94 3.39 12.78
C LYS A 14 -0.03 3.39 13.96
N GLN A 15 -1.19 4.00 13.76
CA GLN A 15 -2.33 3.94 14.66
C GLN A 15 -3.41 3.04 14.06
N THR A 16 -3.89 2.09 14.85
CA THR A 16 -4.89 1.11 14.46
C THR A 16 -6.18 1.38 15.21
N TYR A 17 -7.24 1.72 14.47
CA TYR A 17 -8.59 1.95 14.99
C TYR A 17 -9.38 0.67 14.94
N PHE A 18 -9.99 0.33 16.06
CA PHE A 18 -10.76 -0.89 16.19
C PHE A 18 -12.08 -0.68 16.93
N LYS A 19 -13.03 -1.58 16.72
CA LYS A 19 -14.25 -1.72 17.49
C LYS A 19 -14.23 -3.02 18.25
N VAL A 20 -14.57 -2.99 19.53
CA VAL A 20 -14.82 -4.20 20.30
C VAL A 20 -16.15 -4.78 19.85
N MET A 21 -16.13 -5.95 19.24
CA MET A 21 -17.32 -6.59 18.66
C MET A 21 -18.03 -7.48 19.65
N SER A 22 -17.28 -8.15 20.53
CA SER A 22 -17.84 -9.00 21.58
C SER A 22 -16.90 -9.12 22.78
N GLY A 23 -17.48 -9.33 23.95
CA GLY A 23 -16.74 -9.52 25.20
C GLY A 23 -16.11 -8.25 25.72
N THR A 24 -15.04 -8.41 26.47
CA THR A 24 -14.31 -7.33 27.15
C THR A 24 -12.85 -7.39 26.73
N LEU A 25 -12.33 -6.28 26.26
CA LEU A 25 -10.91 -6.08 25.98
C LEU A 25 -10.26 -5.48 27.23
N ARG A 26 -9.19 -6.11 27.72
CA ARG A 26 -8.41 -5.62 28.85
C ARG A 26 -7.00 -5.28 28.41
N ARG A 27 -6.38 -4.33 29.08
CA ARG A 27 -4.99 -3.98 28.89
C ARG A 27 -4.09 -5.23 29.01
N ASP A 28 -3.02 -5.25 28.22
CA ASP A 28 -2.03 -6.33 28.18
C ASP A 28 -2.55 -7.72 27.71
N MET A 29 -3.81 -7.83 27.28
CA MET A 29 -4.28 -9.05 26.63
C MET A 29 -3.54 -9.28 25.32
N THR A 30 -3.24 -10.56 25.04
CA THR A 30 -2.74 -10.98 23.72
C THR A 30 -3.91 -11.52 22.91
N LEU A 31 -4.07 -11.02 21.71
CA LEU A 31 -5.05 -11.47 20.73
C LEU A 31 -4.35 -11.99 19.49
N LYS A 32 -4.96 -12.97 18.84
CA LYS A 32 -4.48 -13.53 17.57
C LYS A 32 -5.21 -12.88 16.42
N ASN A 33 -4.46 -12.45 15.43
CA ASN A 33 -4.98 -11.97 14.15
C ASN A 33 -5.40 -13.17 13.29
N SER A 34 -6.66 -13.25 12.91
CA SER A 34 -7.20 -14.39 12.15
C SER A 34 -6.66 -14.45 10.71
N ALA A 35 -6.23 -13.33 10.14
CA ALA A 35 -5.70 -13.27 8.77
C ALA A 35 -4.21 -13.67 8.70
N SER A 36 -3.39 -13.15 9.60
CA SER A 36 -1.94 -13.39 9.59
C SER A 36 -1.48 -14.49 10.54
N GLY A 37 -2.34 -14.95 11.45
CA GLY A 37 -2.00 -15.90 12.52
C GLY A 37 -1.07 -15.31 13.59
N SER A 38 -0.71 -14.03 13.48
CA SER A 38 0.21 -13.38 14.41
C SER A 38 -0.46 -13.04 15.74
N GLU A 39 0.32 -13.06 16.81
CA GLU A 39 -0.11 -12.58 18.11
C GLU A 39 0.21 -11.09 18.25
N GLU A 40 -0.78 -10.33 18.72
CA GLU A 40 -0.68 -8.90 18.96
C GLU A 40 -1.03 -8.59 20.42
N LYS A 41 -0.17 -7.85 21.10
CA LYS A 41 -0.39 -7.43 22.49
C LYS A 41 -1.16 -6.12 22.55
N MET A 42 -2.31 -6.12 23.19
CA MET A 42 -3.18 -4.96 23.42
C MET A 42 -2.67 -4.15 24.64
N ALA A 43 -1.48 -3.52 24.51
CA ALA A 43 -0.80 -2.93 25.65
C ALA A 43 -1.49 -1.64 26.14
N HIS A 44 -1.50 -0.60 25.31
CA HIS A 44 -2.11 0.70 25.63
C HIS A 44 -3.12 1.05 24.55
N PHE A 45 -4.35 1.21 24.90
CA PHE A 45 -5.40 1.63 23.99
C PHE A 45 -6.17 2.81 24.55
N TYR A 46 -6.67 3.63 23.65
CA TYR A 46 -7.25 4.93 23.92
C TYR A 46 -8.62 5.04 23.26
N SER A 47 -9.53 5.81 23.85
CA SER A 47 -10.72 6.29 23.14
C SER A 47 -10.42 7.62 22.48
N PRO A 48 -10.54 7.72 21.14
CA PRO A 48 -10.24 8.96 20.40
C PRO A 48 -11.45 9.91 20.44
N CYS A 49 -11.20 11.17 20.77
CA CYS A 49 -12.17 12.26 20.68
C CYS A 49 -11.47 13.47 20.02
N GLY A 50 -11.53 13.57 18.69
CA GLY A 50 -10.77 14.55 17.93
C GLY A 50 -9.27 14.36 18.14
N LYS A 51 -8.59 15.40 18.63
CA LYS A 51 -7.15 15.32 18.97
C LYS A 51 -6.86 14.75 20.35
N LYS A 52 -7.90 14.66 21.19
CA LYS A 52 -7.75 14.14 22.56
C LYS A 52 -7.88 12.63 22.56
N GLN A 53 -6.96 11.96 23.21
CA GLN A 53 -6.99 10.53 23.43
C GLN A 53 -7.04 10.27 24.93
N THR A 54 -8.00 9.49 25.39
CA THR A 54 -8.15 9.09 26.78
C THR A 54 -7.81 7.62 26.92
N GLU A 55 -6.83 7.29 27.75
CA GLU A 55 -6.41 5.90 27.99
C GLU A 55 -7.44 5.15 28.80
N TYR A 56 -7.67 3.89 28.45
CA TYR A 56 -8.54 2.98 29.17
C TYR A 56 -7.81 1.67 29.46
N GLU A 57 -8.15 1.06 30.60
CA GLU A 57 -7.67 -0.27 30.96
C GLU A 57 -8.61 -1.38 30.50
N VAL A 58 -9.87 -1.02 30.27
CA VAL A 58 -10.93 -1.95 29.89
C VAL A 58 -11.85 -1.28 28.87
N MET A 59 -12.18 -1.99 27.81
CA MET A 59 -13.21 -1.63 26.84
C MET A 59 -14.20 -2.76 26.65
N HIS A 60 -15.48 -2.44 26.42
CA HIS A 60 -16.58 -3.38 26.28
C HIS A 60 -17.09 -3.45 24.85
N ALA A 61 -17.86 -4.49 24.55
CA ALA A 61 -18.53 -4.63 23.26
C ALA A 61 -19.30 -3.37 22.88
N GLY A 62 -19.04 -2.83 21.69
CA GLY A 62 -19.57 -1.56 21.18
C GLY A 62 -18.57 -0.40 21.23
N ASP A 63 -17.57 -0.45 22.12
CA ASP A 63 -16.57 0.62 22.25
C ASP A 63 -15.64 0.68 21.05
N ILE A 64 -15.22 1.91 20.73
CA ILE A 64 -14.23 2.21 19.69
C ILE A 64 -12.94 2.66 20.37
N GLY A 65 -11.84 2.01 19.99
CA GLY A 65 -10.51 2.29 20.49
C GLY A 65 -9.50 2.54 19.41
N VAL A 66 -8.38 3.12 19.81
CA VAL A 66 -7.16 3.26 18.99
C VAL A 66 -5.98 2.69 19.76
N ILE A 67 -5.13 1.98 19.07
CA ILE A 67 -3.89 1.42 19.60
C ILE A 67 -2.75 1.67 18.63
N SER A 68 -1.58 1.99 19.15
CA SER A 68 -0.35 2.14 18.37
C SER A 68 0.45 0.83 18.36
N LYS A 69 1.35 0.70 17.39
CA LYS A 69 2.37 -0.37 17.34
C LYS A 69 1.87 -1.78 17.01
N LEU A 70 0.66 -1.97 16.49
CA LEU A 70 0.25 -3.25 15.91
C LEU A 70 0.92 -3.39 14.53
N VAL A 71 1.99 -4.19 14.45
CA VAL A 71 2.86 -4.25 13.26
C VAL A 71 2.23 -5.08 12.15
N ARG A 72 1.59 -6.19 12.52
CA ARG A 72 1.06 -7.20 11.56
C ARG A 72 -0.46 -7.15 11.43
N THR A 73 -1.05 -6.02 11.76
CA THR A 73 -2.49 -5.82 11.73
C THR A 73 -2.83 -4.71 10.75
N ALA A 74 -3.80 -4.96 9.87
CA ALA A 74 -4.27 -4.05 8.83
C ALA A 74 -5.77 -3.77 8.96
N THR A 75 -6.26 -2.82 8.17
CA THR A 75 -7.71 -2.61 8.01
C THR A 75 -8.39 -3.89 7.54
N ASN A 76 -9.56 -4.19 8.07
CA ASN A 76 -10.33 -5.43 7.86
C ASN A 76 -9.85 -6.66 8.64
N ASP A 77 -8.85 -6.54 9.49
CA ASP A 77 -8.42 -7.65 10.32
C ASP A 77 -9.32 -7.85 11.54
N THR A 78 -9.48 -9.11 11.92
CA THR A 78 -10.14 -9.52 13.15
C THR A 78 -9.12 -10.07 14.14
N LEU A 79 -9.15 -9.55 15.35
CA LEU A 79 -8.33 -10.04 16.45
C LEU A 79 -9.22 -10.70 17.50
N SER A 80 -8.87 -11.91 17.92
CA SER A 80 -9.60 -12.65 18.95
C SER A 80 -8.65 -13.51 19.79
N GLN A 81 -9.12 -13.99 20.94
CA GLN A 81 -8.31 -14.90 21.77
C GLN A 81 -8.03 -16.24 21.08
N SER A 82 -9.02 -16.79 20.36
CA SER A 82 -8.87 -18.07 19.65
C SER A 82 -8.11 -17.94 18.32
N GLY A 83 -8.15 -16.77 17.68
CA GLY A 83 -7.62 -16.56 16.32
C GLY A 83 -8.46 -17.18 15.20
N THR A 84 -9.57 -17.84 15.53
CA THR A 84 -10.43 -18.54 14.55
C THR A 84 -11.63 -17.73 14.10
N LEU A 85 -12.02 -16.72 14.87
CA LEU A 85 -13.13 -15.85 14.54
C LEU A 85 -12.70 -14.83 13.48
N THR A 86 -13.52 -14.68 12.43
CA THR A 86 -13.32 -13.67 11.37
C THR A 86 -14.64 -12.96 11.12
N PHE A 87 -14.62 -11.62 11.17
CA PHE A 87 -15.77 -10.82 10.77
C PHE A 87 -15.75 -10.57 9.26
N ARG A 88 -16.93 -10.30 8.69
CA ARG A 88 -17.04 -9.90 7.29
C ARG A 88 -16.23 -8.63 7.06
N LYS A 89 -15.38 -8.66 6.04
CA LYS A 89 -14.59 -7.51 5.61
C LYS A 89 -15.49 -6.41 5.07
N ILE A 90 -15.04 -5.16 5.22
CA ILE A 90 -15.64 -4.02 4.54
C ILE A 90 -15.23 -4.10 3.08
N ASP A 91 -16.18 -4.10 2.16
CA ASP A 91 -15.93 -4.08 0.73
C ASP A 91 -15.63 -2.64 0.30
N PHE A 92 -14.39 -2.38 -0.08
CA PHE A 92 -13.96 -1.08 -0.62
C PHE A 92 -14.08 -1.11 -2.16
N PRO A 93 -14.50 -0.01 -2.79
CA PRO A 93 -14.53 0.07 -4.25
C PRO A 93 -13.11 0.02 -4.83
N GLU A 94 -13.00 -0.63 -5.99
CA GLU A 94 -11.75 -0.71 -6.72
C GLU A 94 -11.44 0.63 -7.41
N PRO A 95 -10.21 1.15 -7.32
CA PRO A 95 -9.82 2.36 -8.02
C PRO A 95 -9.70 2.11 -9.52
N TYR A 96 -10.21 3.03 -10.32
CA TYR A 96 -10.25 2.93 -11.79
C TYR A 96 -9.45 4.02 -12.52
N MET A 97 -8.95 5.01 -11.80
CA MET A 97 -8.15 6.09 -12.36
C MET A 97 -6.70 5.96 -11.93
N ALA A 98 -5.78 6.14 -12.88
CA ALA A 98 -4.35 6.06 -12.62
C ALA A 98 -3.63 7.35 -13.01
N LYS A 99 -2.59 7.71 -12.24
CA LYS A 99 -1.58 8.72 -12.63
C LYS A 99 -0.19 8.12 -12.47
N SER A 100 0.70 8.45 -13.37
CA SER A 100 2.12 8.17 -13.18
C SER A 100 2.72 9.13 -12.16
N VAL A 101 3.68 8.64 -11.39
CA VAL A 101 4.36 9.40 -10.34
C VAL A 101 5.86 9.39 -10.62
N VAL A 102 6.43 10.58 -10.75
CA VAL A 102 7.87 10.76 -11.01
C VAL A 102 8.50 11.56 -9.88
N ALA A 103 9.66 11.11 -9.43
CA ALA A 103 10.45 11.83 -8.44
C ALA A 103 10.90 13.19 -8.98
N SER A 104 10.77 14.25 -8.19
CA SER A 104 11.34 15.56 -8.54
C SER A 104 12.85 15.63 -8.32
N GLY A 105 13.43 14.70 -7.55
CA GLY A 105 14.86 14.58 -7.26
C GLY A 105 15.40 13.18 -7.53
N LYS A 106 16.68 13.07 -7.88
CA LYS A 106 17.34 11.77 -8.04
C LYS A 106 17.49 11.06 -6.68
N GLY A 107 17.09 9.78 -6.62
CA GLY A 107 17.26 8.93 -5.43
C GLY A 107 16.11 8.98 -4.43
N ASP A 108 15.01 9.67 -4.76
CA ASP A 108 13.83 9.73 -3.90
C ASP A 108 12.80 8.62 -4.19
N GLU A 109 13.03 7.75 -5.20
CA GLU A 109 12.06 6.73 -5.64
C GLU A 109 11.64 5.78 -4.52
N ASP A 110 12.60 5.27 -3.74
CA ASP A 110 12.32 4.37 -2.62
C ASP A 110 11.51 5.07 -1.52
N LYS A 111 11.82 6.34 -1.24
CA LYS A 111 11.10 7.14 -0.26
C LYS A 111 9.68 7.45 -0.72
N ILE A 112 9.50 7.71 -2.02
CA ILE A 112 8.19 7.91 -2.65
C ILE A 112 7.36 6.64 -2.51
N ALA A 113 7.89 5.49 -2.95
CA ALA A 113 7.21 4.20 -2.87
C ALA A 113 6.78 3.86 -1.43
N ALA A 114 7.70 4.00 -0.46
CA ALA A 114 7.41 3.77 0.94
C ALA A 114 6.34 4.73 1.50
N SER A 115 6.32 5.98 1.04
CA SER A 115 5.32 6.96 1.46
C SER A 115 3.94 6.70 0.85
N ILE A 116 3.90 6.29 -0.44
CA ILE A 116 2.64 5.91 -1.09
C ILE A 116 2.05 4.67 -0.42
N LEU A 117 2.86 3.65 -0.12
CA LEU A 117 2.40 2.46 0.59
C LEU A 117 1.77 2.78 1.95
N LYS A 118 2.28 3.77 2.68
CA LYS A 118 1.63 4.24 3.92
C LYS A 118 0.27 4.90 3.65
N LEU A 119 0.11 5.61 2.53
CA LEU A 119 -1.18 6.17 2.14
C LEU A 119 -2.18 5.08 1.71
N THR A 120 -1.72 4.03 1.01
CA THR A 120 -2.58 2.89 0.64
C THR A 120 -3.01 2.06 1.86
N ASP A 121 -2.17 1.96 2.88
CA ASP A 121 -2.55 1.37 4.17
C ASP A 121 -3.65 2.18 4.88
N GLU A 122 -3.63 3.52 4.75
CA GLU A 122 -4.62 4.41 5.34
C GLU A 122 -5.93 4.44 4.55
N ASP A 123 -5.85 4.40 3.23
CA ASP A 123 -6.99 4.45 2.30
C ASP A 123 -6.97 3.24 1.35
N PRO A 124 -7.77 2.19 1.64
CA PRO A 124 -7.84 0.99 0.80
C PRO A 124 -8.39 1.21 -0.62
N THR A 125 -8.92 2.40 -0.93
CA THR A 125 -9.33 2.79 -2.28
C THR A 125 -8.19 3.39 -3.11
N LEU A 126 -7.00 3.54 -2.52
CA LEU A 126 -5.77 3.84 -3.24
C LEU A 126 -4.99 2.55 -3.50
N LYS A 127 -4.39 2.43 -4.68
CA LYS A 127 -3.44 1.36 -4.99
C LYS A 127 -2.14 1.94 -5.54
N PHE A 128 -1.06 1.21 -5.35
CA PHE A 128 0.26 1.54 -5.88
C PHE A 128 0.80 0.37 -6.66
N GLU A 129 1.36 0.66 -7.83
CA GLU A 129 1.97 -0.31 -8.70
C GLU A 129 3.30 0.24 -9.24
N ASN A 130 4.31 -0.60 -9.25
CA ASN A 130 5.53 -0.34 -10.01
C ASN A 130 5.46 -1.16 -11.30
N ASN A 131 5.09 -0.51 -12.40
CA ASN A 131 4.89 -1.17 -13.68
C ASN A 131 6.25 -1.50 -14.32
N ALA A 132 6.56 -2.80 -14.39
CA ALA A 132 7.85 -3.27 -14.90
C ALA A 132 8.01 -3.09 -16.42
N GLU A 133 6.92 -3.02 -17.18
CA GLU A 133 6.95 -2.88 -18.64
C GLU A 133 7.26 -1.41 -19.04
N THR A 134 6.55 -0.45 -18.44
CA THR A 134 6.74 0.99 -18.71
C THR A 134 7.78 1.64 -17.79
N LYS A 135 8.22 0.92 -16.75
CA LYS A 135 9.12 1.42 -15.70
C LYS A 135 8.59 2.64 -14.96
N GLN A 136 7.28 2.76 -14.88
CA GLN A 136 6.60 3.84 -14.19
C GLN A 136 6.08 3.39 -12.84
N MET A 137 6.16 4.29 -11.86
CA MET A 137 5.37 4.18 -10.63
C MET A 137 3.98 4.73 -10.90
N LEU A 138 2.95 3.94 -10.61
CA LEU A 138 1.55 4.30 -10.83
C LEU A 138 0.82 4.36 -9.49
N ILE A 139 0.02 5.41 -9.30
CA ILE A 139 -0.93 5.52 -8.21
C ILE A 139 -2.34 5.48 -8.79
N TYR A 140 -3.18 4.60 -8.22
CA TYR A 140 -4.57 4.46 -8.61
C TYR A 140 -5.48 5.02 -7.52
N GLY A 141 -6.57 5.64 -7.93
CA GLY A 141 -7.60 6.19 -7.05
C GLY A 141 -8.97 6.22 -7.73
N MET A 142 -9.96 6.70 -6.97
CA MET A 142 -11.35 6.82 -7.44
C MET A 142 -11.58 8.02 -8.37
N GLY A 143 -10.63 8.94 -8.46
CA GLY A 143 -10.72 10.14 -9.30
C GLY A 143 -9.62 11.14 -9.01
N ASP A 144 -9.56 12.20 -9.86
CA ASP A 144 -8.52 13.22 -9.82
C ASP A 144 -8.36 13.87 -8.45
N MET A 145 -9.47 14.27 -7.84
CA MET A 145 -9.45 14.96 -6.55
C MET A 145 -8.78 14.11 -5.45
N GLN A 146 -9.07 12.80 -5.42
CA GLN A 146 -8.43 11.89 -4.45
C GLN A 146 -6.93 11.77 -4.70
N LEU A 147 -6.52 11.63 -5.97
CA LEU A 147 -5.12 11.54 -6.35
C LEU A 147 -4.37 12.85 -6.04
N ASP A 148 -4.96 14.00 -6.28
CA ASP A 148 -4.38 15.31 -5.94
C ASP A 148 -4.23 15.48 -4.41
N VAL A 149 -5.22 15.02 -3.63
CA VAL A 149 -5.12 14.98 -2.16
C VAL A 149 -4.00 14.03 -1.71
N ALA A 150 -3.87 12.86 -2.34
CA ALA A 150 -2.80 11.91 -2.04
C ALA A 150 -1.42 12.54 -2.29
N VAL A 151 -1.22 13.20 -3.44
CA VAL A 151 0.01 13.93 -3.78
C VAL A 151 0.29 15.07 -2.79
N SER A 152 -0.73 15.83 -2.40
CA SER A 152 -0.61 16.89 -1.39
C SER A 152 -0.17 16.31 -0.02
N ARG A 153 -0.68 15.14 0.35
CA ARG A 153 -0.29 14.44 1.59
C ARG A 153 1.14 13.91 1.52
N LEU A 154 1.61 13.43 0.37
CA LEU A 154 3.03 13.04 0.19
C LEU A 154 3.94 14.20 0.54
N LYS A 155 3.64 15.40 0.04
CA LYS A 155 4.41 16.60 0.33
C LYS A 155 4.29 17.04 1.80
N SER A 156 3.08 17.16 2.32
CA SER A 156 2.84 17.76 3.64
C SER A 156 3.19 16.86 4.81
N ARG A 157 2.98 15.53 4.68
CA ARG A 157 3.23 14.57 5.77
C ARG A 157 4.58 13.89 5.69
N TYR A 158 5.05 13.60 4.48
CA TYR A 158 6.26 12.80 4.26
C TYR A 158 7.44 13.61 3.67
N GLY A 159 7.21 14.89 3.32
CA GLY A 159 8.23 15.76 2.75
C GLY A 159 8.73 15.28 1.38
N VAL A 160 7.85 14.60 0.63
CA VAL A 160 8.16 14.04 -0.69
C VAL A 160 7.41 14.81 -1.76
N THR A 161 8.15 15.41 -2.70
CA THR A 161 7.57 16.13 -3.83
C THR A 161 7.63 15.27 -5.08
N VAL A 162 6.49 15.07 -5.71
CA VAL A 162 6.35 14.26 -6.93
C VAL A 162 5.70 15.08 -8.03
N GLN A 163 5.99 14.70 -9.26
CA GLN A 163 5.25 15.15 -10.45
C GLN A 163 4.33 14.03 -10.90
N THR A 164 3.13 14.37 -11.31
CA THR A 164 2.16 13.41 -11.85
C THR A 164 1.98 13.61 -13.34
N GLY A 165 1.77 12.52 -14.05
CA GLY A 165 1.54 12.50 -15.50
C GLY A 165 0.58 11.40 -15.91
N GLU A 166 0.32 11.30 -17.20
CA GLU A 166 -0.46 10.22 -17.79
C GLU A 166 0.32 8.91 -17.73
N PRO A 167 -0.36 7.78 -17.43
CA PRO A 167 0.25 6.45 -17.53
C PRO A 167 0.57 6.11 -18.98
N GLU A 168 1.73 5.54 -19.22
CA GLU A 168 2.08 4.99 -20.53
C GLU A 168 1.36 3.65 -20.75
N ILE A 169 0.90 3.44 -21.98
CA ILE A 169 0.28 2.17 -22.39
C ILE A 169 1.36 1.26 -22.94
N ALA A 170 1.54 0.09 -22.33
CA ALA A 170 2.46 -0.93 -22.82
C ALA A 170 1.88 -1.60 -24.07
N TYR A 171 2.22 -1.08 -25.23
CA TYR A 171 1.85 -1.69 -26.50
C TYR A 171 2.68 -2.95 -26.75
N ARG A 172 2.03 -3.98 -27.26
CA ARG A 172 2.69 -5.22 -27.69
C ARG A 172 2.53 -5.39 -29.19
N GLU A 173 3.63 -5.72 -29.85
CA GLU A 173 3.64 -6.02 -31.28
C GLU A 173 3.33 -7.50 -31.50
N THR A 174 2.71 -7.79 -32.64
CA THR A 174 2.52 -9.16 -33.14
C THR A 174 2.66 -9.20 -34.64
N ILE A 175 3.18 -10.30 -35.17
CA ILE A 175 3.25 -10.55 -36.61
C ILE A 175 1.96 -11.21 -37.09
N LYS A 176 1.37 -10.65 -38.17
CA LYS A 176 0.13 -11.15 -38.79
C LYS A 176 0.38 -12.00 -40.03
N LYS A 177 1.60 -12.03 -40.58
CA LYS A 177 1.99 -12.77 -41.76
C LYS A 177 3.30 -13.49 -41.51
N ARG A 178 3.46 -14.66 -42.15
CA ARG A 178 4.76 -15.35 -42.16
C ARG A 178 5.72 -14.53 -43.00
N VAL A 179 6.83 -14.17 -42.42
CA VAL A 179 7.94 -13.41 -43.07
C VAL A 179 9.24 -14.14 -42.80
N GLN A 180 10.19 -13.97 -43.71
CA GLN A 180 11.58 -14.38 -43.49
C GLN A 180 12.46 -13.14 -43.48
N VAL A 181 13.27 -13.01 -42.45
CA VAL A 181 14.16 -11.86 -42.26
C VAL A 181 15.56 -12.38 -41.97
N GLU A 182 16.54 -11.71 -42.57
CA GLU A 182 17.95 -11.98 -42.34
C GLU A 182 18.59 -10.79 -41.60
N GLY A 183 19.13 -11.06 -40.43
CA GLY A 183 19.91 -10.11 -39.64
C GLY A 183 21.38 -10.49 -39.64
N LYS A 184 22.25 -9.59 -40.07
CA LYS A 184 23.70 -9.78 -40.10
C LYS A 184 24.42 -8.66 -39.34
N HIS A 185 25.12 -9.05 -38.30
CA HIS A 185 25.97 -8.15 -37.52
C HIS A 185 27.43 -8.45 -37.86
N LYS A 186 28.13 -7.49 -38.42
CA LYS A 186 29.59 -7.55 -38.68
C LYS A 186 30.22 -6.27 -38.19
N LYS A 187 30.99 -6.37 -37.13
CA LYS A 187 31.73 -5.22 -36.60
C LYS A 187 33.19 -5.62 -36.37
N GLN A 188 34.12 -4.90 -36.98
CA GLN A 188 35.53 -5.09 -36.75
C GLN A 188 36.20 -3.73 -36.53
N SER A 189 36.65 -3.52 -35.29
CA SER A 189 37.43 -2.34 -34.91
C SER A 189 38.57 -2.82 -34.02
N GLY A 190 39.72 -3.12 -34.62
CA GLY A 190 40.88 -3.71 -33.94
C GLY A 190 40.88 -5.23 -33.98
N GLY A 191 41.77 -5.91 -33.25
CA GLY A 191 42.14 -7.31 -33.43
C GLY A 191 41.06 -8.39 -33.37
N SER A 192 39.97 -8.21 -32.61
CA SER A 192 38.87 -9.19 -32.51
C SER A 192 37.59 -8.64 -33.13
N GLY A 193 37.08 -9.30 -34.16
CA GLY A 193 35.83 -8.94 -34.83
C GLY A 193 34.61 -9.60 -34.16
N GLN A 194 33.48 -8.91 -34.22
CA GLN A 194 32.16 -9.44 -33.82
C GLN A 194 31.38 -9.85 -35.08
N TYR A 195 30.90 -11.05 -35.11
CA TYR A 195 30.08 -11.56 -36.19
C TYR A 195 28.87 -12.33 -35.67
N GLY A 196 27.68 -12.01 -36.14
CA GLY A 196 26.46 -12.73 -35.91
C GLY A 196 25.58 -12.70 -37.16
N HIS A 197 25.01 -13.82 -37.52
CA HIS A 197 24.12 -13.94 -38.68
C HIS A 197 22.95 -14.85 -38.30
N VAL A 198 21.74 -14.29 -38.40
CA VAL A 198 20.50 -14.97 -38.07
C VAL A 198 19.52 -14.87 -39.21
N LYS A 199 18.90 -15.96 -39.58
CA LYS A 199 17.73 -16.03 -40.47
C LYS A 199 16.55 -16.53 -39.67
N ILE A 200 15.48 -15.77 -39.65
CA ILE A 200 14.26 -16.07 -38.90
C ILE A 200 13.10 -16.15 -39.88
#